data_d3ea9852e39081f45305bdc699e7d81a
#
_entry.id   d3ea9852e39081f45305bdc699e7d81a
#
_cell.length_a   1.000
_cell.length_b   1.000
_cell.length_c   1.000
_cell.angle_alpha   90.00
_cell.angle_beta   90.00
_cell.angle_gamma   90.00
#
_symmetry.space_group_name_H-M   'P 1'
#
loop_
_entity.id
_entity.type
_entity.pdbx_description
1 polymer ?
#
loop_
_entity_poly.entity_id
_entity_poly.type
_entity_poly.pdbx_seq_one_letter_code
_entity_poly.pdbx_strand_id
1 'polypeptide(L)'
;MILRGEGKSKIFVIVSVTAMMFMQYAAALDLGGIKPVNPLDPRPGTYQDVVNQPSYVLKKGTLSRNAIKNHYTIAMEKFMQSNVRSSYQDFKMLIETVVPSDYVYMRLTQEMASIGFFSLAELSMSRIQDNQISGLLEEDVKNYYFPSYKLNNKDQLYLAEIYSNIMYNEQSKEATNELMKQTKLLTDSDYANYLVAFGSMKNGDIEQAEKSIDIAIDKNPKNINYKRLRAEIYSQSNKPKIALKYLNELNSANINTVVFDTELHSSGQYILYKAATNDYLKKYHLAYYYYDEGELAKALRVLQTSISGKKNINKDVFALTSMVYFDMKEFEKAQDYALKAIDIDSANSEALIVLGKIALRNNDLSKAETYFKKASAKDKTHTAEIKLAEVYQKQNNVKKAKEIYSKILRVSSKAYEAYYKMALLEHDREEAYLKKTIAINPNFQDGWLDLARVEINKGAYDNALSYLGIAKYIDENDYRYYYYLGLLLKGKGLTDDAKRNFETCLNMNPDYEPAKKELKI
;
A
#
# COMPACT_ATOMS: atom_id res chain seq x y z
N MET A 1 -38.28 16.22 -4.94
CA MET A 1 -38.09 17.66 -4.67
C MET A 1 -36.67 18.01 -5.06
N ILE A 2 -36.55 18.65 -6.21
CA ILE A 2 -35.26 18.97 -6.86
C ILE A 2 -34.72 20.23 -6.22
N LEU A 3 -33.56 20.19 -5.62
CA LEU A 3 -32.78 21.40 -5.31
C LEU A 3 -31.50 21.36 -6.10
N ARG A 4 -31.45 22.16 -7.16
CA ARG A 4 -30.24 22.60 -7.85
C ARG A 4 -29.41 23.42 -6.87
N GLY A 5 -28.12 23.06 -6.74
CA GLY A 5 -27.10 23.82 -6.09
C GLY A 5 -25.82 23.73 -6.94
N GLU A 6 -25.76 24.56 -7.99
CA GLU A 6 -24.51 24.81 -8.73
C GLU A 6 -23.59 25.63 -7.83
N GLY A 7 -22.48 25.08 -7.41
CA GLY A 7 -21.46 25.83 -6.68
C GLY A 7 -20.48 25.03 -5.81
N LYS A 8 -20.68 23.73 -5.61
CA LYS A 8 -19.83 22.94 -4.68
C LYS A 8 -18.90 21.90 -5.31
N SER A 9 -18.80 21.85 -6.64
CA SER A 9 -18.02 20.78 -7.31
C SER A 9 -16.53 21.06 -7.49
N LYS A 10 -16.02 22.23 -7.12
CA LYS A 10 -14.59 22.57 -7.29
C LYS A 10 -13.71 22.34 -6.07
N ILE A 11 -14.29 22.10 -4.89
CA ILE A 11 -13.55 21.93 -3.63
C ILE A 11 -13.23 20.45 -3.35
N PHE A 12 -13.97 19.52 -3.94
CA PHE A 12 -13.82 18.08 -3.68
C PHE A 12 -12.57 17.42 -4.31
N VAL A 13 -11.91 18.05 -5.27
CA VAL A 13 -10.81 17.42 -6.02
C VAL A 13 -9.43 17.59 -5.35
N ILE A 14 -9.26 18.57 -4.46
CA ILE A 14 -7.98 18.85 -3.80
C ILE A 14 -7.82 18.09 -2.47
N VAL A 15 -8.91 17.69 -1.85
CA VAL A 15 -8.93 16.83 -0.64
C VAL A 15 -8.35 15.42 -0.92
N SER A 16 -8.04 15.11 -2.19
CA SER A 16 -8.00 13.73 -2.61
C SER A 16 -6.68 12.99 -2.46
N VAL A 17 -5.51 13.59 -2.47
CA VAL A 17 -4.29 12.75 -2.51
C VAL A 17 -3.90 12.26 -1.12
N THR A 18 -3.91 13.12 -0.14
CA THR A 18 -3.61 12.69 1.24
C THR A 18 -4.84 12.20 2.00
N ALA A 19 -6.02 12.75 1.76
CA ALA A 19 -7.24 12.26 2.42
C ALA A 19 -7.87 11.04 1.72
N MET A 20 -7.67 10.83 0.41
CA MET A 20 -7.97 9.54 -0.23
C MET A 20 -6.91 8.49 0.12
N MET A 21 -5.65 8.85 0.26
CA MET A 21 -4.67 7.96 0.90
C MET A 21 -5.12 7.64 2.33
N PHE A 22 -5.60 8.60 3.11
CA PHE A 22 -6.16 8.32 4.44
C PHE A 22 -7.47 7.55 4.39
N MET A 23 -8.38 7.81 3.46
CA MET A 23 -9.58 6.98 3.31
C MET A 23 -9.27 5.60 2.71
N GLN A 24 -8.23 5.44 1.90
CA GLN A 24 -7.76 4.14 1.44
C GLN A 24 -6.82 3.48 2.43
N TYR A 25 -6.08 4.23 3.23
CA TYR A 25 -5.35 3.67 4.38
C TYR A 25 -6.30 3.39 5.56
N ALA A 26 -7.31 4.22 5.81
CA ALA A 26 -8.44 3.82 6.64
C ALA A 26 -9.28 2.72 5.98
N ALA A 27 -9.34 2.64 4.64
CA ALA A 27 -9.96 1.54 3.89
C ALA A 27 -9.02 0.33 3.70
N ALA A 28 -7.71 0.46 3.83
CA ALA A 28 -6.79 -0.67 4.02
C ALA A 28 -6.76 -1.14 5.50
N LEU A 29 -7.17 -0.30 6.42
CA LEU A 29 -7.73 -0.63 7.73
C LEU A 29 -9.27 -0.81 7.64
N ASP A 30 -9.95 -0.24 6.64
CA ASP A 30 -11.30 -0.58 6.26
C ASP A 30 -11.27 -1.86 5.41
N LEU A 31 -11.41 -2.87 6.11
CA LEU A 31 -11.58 -4.25 5.75
C LEU A 31 -12.97 -4.46 5.18
N GLY A 32 -13.21 -3.85 4.02
CA GLY A 32 -14.36 -4.10 3.17
C GLY A 32 -15.70 -4.25 3.91
N GLY A 33 -16.45 -3.16 4.03
CA GLY A 33 -17.92 -3.21 4.13
C GLY A 33 -18.56 -3.96 5.29
N ILE A 34 -17.84 -4.30 6.37
CA ILE A 34 -18.42 -4.99 7.52
C ILE A 34 -19.09 -3.94 8.41
N LYS A 35 -20.42 -4.01 8.50
CA LYS A 35 -21.19 -3.28 9.51
C LYS A 35 -20.59 -3.54 10.88
N PRO A 36 -20.51 -2.53 11.78
CA PRO A 36 -20.00 -2.73 13.13
C PRO A 36 -20.79 -3.86 13.78
N VAL A 37 -20.11 -4.95 14.09
CA VAL A 37 -20.67 -6.07 14.83
C VAL A 37 -20.67 -5.67 16.30
N ASN A 38 -21.81 -5.81 16.96
CA ASN A 38 -21.92 -5.68 18.40
C ASN A 38 -20.81 -6.55 19.05
N PRO A 39 -19.91 -5.99 19.88
CA PRO A 39 -18.85 -6.76 20.52
C PRO A 39 -19.36 -7.89 21.45
N LEU A 40 -20.68 -7.95 21.69
CA LEU A 40 -21.36 -8.95 22.50
C LEU A 40 -22.06 -10.04 21.67
N ASP A 41 -21.92 -10.05 20.33
CA ASP A 41 -22.52 -11.06 19.47
C ASP A 41 -21.44 -12.01 18.90
N PRO A 42 -21.15 -13.12 19.59
CA PRO A 42 -20.17 -14.10 19.13
C PRO A 42 -20.76 -14.90 17.97
N ARG A 43 -20.34 -14.61 16.75
CA ARG A 43 -20.66 -15.48 15.61
C ARG A 43 -19.66 -16.62 15.55
N PRO A 44 -20.12 -17.89 15.42
CA PRO A 44 -19.23 -19.03 15.24
C PRO A 44 -18.28 -18.80 14.07
N GLY A 45 -16.99 -19.07 14.24
CA GLY A 45 -15.97 -18.97 13.21
C GLY A 45 -15.30 -17.61 13.07
N THR A 46 -15.53 -16.67 13.99
CA THR A 46 -14.78 -15.42 14.02
C THR A 46 -13.43 -15.56 14.73
N TYR A 47 -12.47 -14.71 14.40
CA TYR A 47 -11.16 -14.65 15.09
C TYR A 47 -11.31 -14.60 16.62
N GLN A 48 -12.36 -13.96 17.14
CA GLN A 48 -12.67 -13.92 18.58
C GLN A 48 -12.97 -15.29 19.16
N ASP A 49 -13.60 -16.19 18.40
CA ASP A 49 -13.92 -17.54 18.91
C ASP A 49 -12.66 -18.40 19.03
N VAL A 50 -11.73 -18.23 18.10
CA VAL A 50 -10.43 -18.91 18.16
C VAL A 50 -9.54 -18.34 19.27
N VAL A 51 -9.58 -17.04 19.45
CA VAL A 51 -8.80 -16.27 20.43
C VAL A 51 -9.35 -16.44 21.85
N ASN A 52 -10.67 -16.60 22.00
CA ASN A 52 -11.32 -16.81 23.29
C ASN A 52 -11.31 -18.26 23.76
N GLN A 53 -10.75 -19.20 22.98
CA GLN A 53 -10.58 -20.57 23.48
C GLN A 53 -9.52 -20.61 24.60
N PRO A 54 -9.76 -21.38 25.69
CA PRO A 54 -8.87 -21.41 26.86
C PRO A 54 -7.41 -21.77 26.56
N SER A 55 -7.17 -22.48 25.44
CA SER A 55 -5.83 -22.88 24.98
C SER A 55 -5.06 -21.76 24.24
N TYR A 56 -5.73 -20.69 23.86
CA TYR A 56 -5.15 -19.53 23.21
C TYR A 56 -5.28 -18.30 24.11
N VAL A 57 -4.56 -18.31 25.20
CA VAL A 57 -4.49 -17.15 26.09
C VAL A 57 -3.72 -16.05 25.36
N LEU A 58 -4.44 -15.13 24.75
CA LEU A 58 -3.87 -13.82 24.46
C LEU A 58 -3.35 -13.24 25.76
N LYS A 59 -2.10 -12.79 25.78
CA LYS A 59 -1.55 -12.09 26.94
C LYS A 59 -2.51 -10.97 27.34
N LYS A 60 -2.76 -10.83 28.64
CA LYS A 60 -3.63 -9.82 29.24
C LYS A 60 -3.32 -8.44 28.64
N GLY A 61 -4.28 -7.80 28.01
CA GLY A 61 -4.11 -6.50 27.34
C GLY A 61 -4.20 -6.53 25.81
N THR A 62 -4.41 -7.67 25.18
CA THR A 62 -4.56 -7.79 23.72
C THR A 62 -5.93 -7.31 23.26
N LEU A 63 -5.94 -6.27 22.42
CA LEU A 63 -7.16 -5.82 21.76
C LEU A 63 -7.46 -6.70 20.53
N SER A 64 -8.73 -7.08 20.35
CA SER A 64 -9.17 -7.71 19.10
C SER A 64 -9.00 -6.74 17.92
N ARG A 65 -8.94 -7.28 16.70
CA ARG A 65 -8.88 -6.47 15.47
C ARG A 65 -9.97 -5.39 15.42
N ASN A 66 -11.21 -5.72 15.75
CA ASN A 66 -12.31 -4.77 15.78
C ASN A 66 -12.11 -3.69 16.84
N ALA A 67 -11.55 -4.03 17.99
CA ALA A 67 -11.22 -3.06 19.02
C ALA A 67 -10.09 -2.14 18.56
N ILE A 68 -9.05 -2.66 17.90
CA ILE A 68 -7.97 -1.84 17.28
C ILE A 68 -8.57 -0.87 16.26
N LYS A 69 -9.41 -1.36 15.34
CA LYS A 69 -10.08 -0.53 14.34
C LYS A 69 -10.93 0.57 14.98
N ASN A 70 -11.74 0.22 15.98
CA ASN A 70 -12.61 1.18 16.67
C ASN A 70 -11.80 2.26 17.40
N HIS A 71 -10.76 1.88 18.14
CA HIS A 71 -9.88 2.84 18.82
C HIS A 71 -9.15 3.74 17.82
N TYR A 72 -8.64 3.18 16.72
CA TYR A 72 -8.02 3.95 15.66
C TYR A 72 -9.02 4.95 15.04
N THR A 73 -10.24 4.50 14.70
CA THR A 73 -11.27 5.36 14.11
C THR A 73 -11.63 6.52 15.04
N ILE A 74 -11.86 6.25 16.33
CA ILE A 74 -12.17 7.29 17.33
C ILE A 74 -11.00 8.30 17.45
N ALA A 75 -9.77 7.81 17.50
CA ALA A 75 -8.60 8.67 17.58
C ALA A 75 -8.45 9.56 16.34
N MET A 76 -8.68 9.00 15.13
CA MET A 76 -8.66 9.75 13.88
C MET A 76 -9.80 10.76 13.78
N GLU A 77 -11.02 10.43 14.18
CA GLU A 77 -12.14 11.37 14.22
C GLU A 77 -11.83 12.58 15.11
N LYS A 78 -11.25 12.34 16.29
CA LYS A 78 -10.77 13.42 17.16
C LYS A 78 -9.70 14.26 16.49
N PHE A 79 -8.76 13.63 15.78
CA PHE A 79 -7.73 14.33 15.01
C PHE A 79 -8.34 15.23 13.94
N MET A 80 -9.26 14.69 13.13
CA MET A 80 -9.95 15.42 12.06
C MET A 80 -10.79 16.59 12.58
N GLN A 81 -11.25 16.53 13.84
CA GLN A 81 -11.95 17.60 14.53
C GLN A 81 -11.00 18.58 15.28
N SER A 82 -9.71 18.50 15.01
CA SER A 82 -8.65 19.29 15.67
C SER A 82 -8.54 19.10 17.20
N ASN A 83 -9.14 18.03 17.74
CA ASN A 83 -8.92 17.62 19.13
C ASN A 83 -7.63 16.78 19.27
N VAL A 84 -6.53 17.39 18.83
CA VAL A 84 -5.23 16.72 18.62
C VAL A 84 -4.65 16.13 19.91
N ARG A 85 -4.81 16.82 21.05
CA ARG A 85 -4.30 16.30 22.33
C ARG A 85 -5.00 15.02 22.77
N SER A 86 -6.34 14.95 22.64
CA SER A 86 -7.09 13.76 22.98
C SER A 86 -6.79 12.63 21.97
N SER A 87 -6.71 12.95 20.68
CA SER A 87 -6.29 12.01 19.64
C SER A 87 -4.92 11.39 19.92
N TYR A 88 -3.93 12.23 20.29
CA TYR A 88 -2.59 11.76 20.65
C TYR A 88 -2.62 10.76 21.82
N GLN A 89 -3.42 11.02 22.87
CA GLN A 89 -3.54 10.10 24.01
C GLN A 89 -4.21 8.78 23.62
N ASP A 90 -5.23 8.83 22.78
CA ASP A 90 -5.91 7.62 22.29
C ASP A 90 -4.97 6.77 21.43
N PHE A 91 -4.20 7.37 20.51
CA PHE A 91 -3.18 6.65 19.75
C PHE A 91 -2.07 6.09 20.62
N LYS A 92 -1.61 6.85 21.61
CA LYS A 92 -0.61 6.37 22.59
C LYS A 92 -1.13 5.14 23.31
N MET A 93 -2.35 5.20 23.84
CA MET A 93 -3.00 4.06 24.49
C MET A 93 -3.12 2.87 23.54
N LEU A 94 -3.53 3.11 22.29
CA LEU A 94 -3.63 2.04 21.27
C LEU A 94 -2.28 1.36 21.07
N ILE A 95 -1.19 2.10 20.85
CA ILE A 95 0.16 1.56 20.66
C ILE A 95 0.63 0.78 21.90
N GLU A 96 0.28 1.22 23.10
CA GLU A 96 0.69 0.57 24.35
C GLU A 96 -0.10 -0.70 24.66
N THR A 97 -1.32 -0.85 24.14
CA THR A 97 -2.24 -1.94 24.46
C THR A 97 -2.44 -2.96 23.34
N VAL A 98 -2.02 -2.64 22.12
CA VAL A 98 -2.10 -3.58 20.97
C VAL A 98 -1.25 -4.81 21.22
N VAL A 99 -1.76 -5.97 20.77
CA VAL A 99 -1.00 -7.22 20.68
C VAL A 99 0.29 -6.97 19.91
N PRO A 100 1.42 -7.49 20.35
CA PRO A 100 2.65 -7.47 19.58
C PRO A 100 2.43 -8.08 18.20
N SER A 101 2.28 -7.22 17.20
CA SER A 101 2.20 -7.56 15.80
C SER A 101 3.03 -6.55 15.05
N ASP A 102 4.15 -7.00 14.49
CA ASP A 102 5.05 -6.15 13.73
C ASP A 102 4.33 -5.43 12.60
N TYR A 103 3.38 -6.12 11.96
CA TYR A 103 2.55 -5.51 10.92
C TYR A 103 1.71 -4.33 11.44
N VAL A 104 1.03 -4.48 12.58
CA VAL A 104 0.21 -3.41 13.16
C VAL A 104 1.08 -2.24 13.60
N TYR A 105 2.21 -2.51 14.26
CA TYR A 105 3.15 -1.46 14.64
C TYR A 105 3.75 -0.75 13.44
N MET A 106 4.07 -1.46 12.38
CA MET A 106 4.52 -0.86 11.13
C MET A 106 3.48 0.11 10.55
N ARG A 107 2.21 -0.30 10.50
CA ARG A 107 1.12 0.56 10.01
C ARG A 107 0.93 1.78 10.90
N LEU A 108 0.89 1.60 12.22
CA LEU A 108 0.78 2.71 13.17
C LEU A 108 1.99 3.67 13.08
N THR A 109 3.19 3.15 12.83
CA THR A 109 4.38 3.99 12.62
C THR A 109 4.20 4.93 11.43
N GLN A 110 3.78 4.39 10.29
CA GLN A 110 3.53 5.17 9.08
C GLN A 110 2.43 6.21 9.29
N GLU A 111 1.30 5.80 9.87
CA GLU A 111 0.16 6.68 10.14
C GLU A 111 0.54 7.82 11.10
N MET A 112 1.19 7.52 12.21
CA MET A 112 1.60 8.54 13.18
C MET A 112 2.60 9.53 12.57
N ALA A 113 3.56 9.05 11.77
CA ALA A 113 4.50 9.92 11.08
C ALA A 113 3.81 10.83 10.06
N SER A 114 2.84 10.31 9.30
CA SER A 114 2.13 11.07 8.26
C SER A 114 1.28 12.21 8.81
N ILE A 115 0.73 12.07 10.02
CA ILE A 115 -0.07 13.11 10.69
C ILE A 115 0.74 14.00 11.64
N GLY A 116 2.06 13.84 11.67
CA GLY A 116 2.97 14.67 12.48
C GLY A 116 3.13 14.23 13.93
N PHE A 117 2.65 13.04 14.31
CA PHE A 117 2.87 12.46 15.64
C PHE A 117 4.18 11.66 15.69
N PHE A 118 5.31 12.32 15.41
CA PHE A 118 6.62 11.68 15.27
C PHE A 118 7.07 10.89 16.49
N SER A 119 6.78 11.35 17.69
CA SER A 119 7.10 10.63 18.94
C SER A 119 6.27 9.34 19.09
N LEU A 120 5.03 9.30 18.59
CA LEU A 120 4.24 8.07 18.56
C LEU A 120 4.69 7.12 17.45
N ALA A 121 5.15 7.67 16.32
CA ALA A 121 5.78 6.88 15.28
C ALA A 121 7.04 6.18 15.80
N GLU A 122 7.92 6.91 16.51
CA GLU A 122 9.11 6.33 17.17
C GLU A 122 8.72 5.27 18.21
N LEU A 123 7.71 5.53 19.04
CA LEU A 123 7.22 4.57 20.03
C LEU A 123 6.69 3.31 19.36
N SER A 124 5.91 3.42 18.31
CA SER A 124 5.37 2.28 17.57
C SER A 124 6.49 1.48 16.89
N MET A 125 7.41 2.17 16.24
CA MET A 125 8.55 1.55 15.57
C MET A 125 9.45 0.77 16.55
N SER A 126 9.68 1.29 17.75
CA SER A 126 10.48 0.62 18.79
C SER A 126 9.87 -0.70 19.30
N ARG A 127 8.62 -0.98 18.96
CA ARG A 127 7.90 -2.21 19.36
C ARG A 127 7.94 -3.30 18.31
N ILE A 128 8.44 -3.02 17.10
CA ILE A 128 8.63 -4.01 16.05
C ILE A 128 9.76 -4.94 16.47
N GLN A 129 9.49 -6.25 16.47
CA GLN A 129 10.44 -7.27 16.94
C GLN A 129 11.34 -7.78 15.82
N ASP A 130 10.86 -7.83 14.58
CA ASP A 130 11.66 -8.27 13.43
C ASP A 130 12.64 -7.17 12.99
N ASN A 131 13.93 -7.42 13.16
CA ASN A 131 14.99 -6.46 12.84
C ASN A 131 15.09 -6.13 11.34
N GLN A 132 14.65 -7.00 10.44
CA GLN A 132 14.67 -6.73 9.01
C GLN A 132 13.52 -5.77 8.64
N ILE A 133 12.33 -5.99 9.22
CA ILE A 133 11.19 -5.08 9.04
C ILE A 133 11.51 -3.72 9.65
N SER A 134 11.97 -3.68 10.91
CA SER A 134 12.25 -2.41 11.59
C SER A 134 13.32 -1.60 10.87
N GLY A 135 14.41 -2.23 10.43
CA GLY A 135 15.51 -1.53 9.75
C GLY A 135 15.11 -0.87 8.43
N LEU A 136 14.39 -1.58 7.57
CA LEU A 136 13.92 -1.02 6.29
C LEU A 136 12.86 0.07 6.51
N LEU A 137 11.92 -0.17 7.42
CA LEU A 137 10.87 0.79 7.73
C LEU A 137 11.42 2.05 8.37
N GLU A 138 12.38 1.93 9.31
CA GLU A 138 12.98 3.07 9.99
C GLU A 138 13.64 4.03 9.01
N GLU A 139 14.40 3.50 8.05
CA GLU A 139 15.03 4.31 7.01
C GLU A 139 14.00 5.02 6.14
N ASP A 140 13.00 4.27 5.64
CA ASP A 140 11.97 4.85 4.77
C ASP A 140 11.11 5.89 5.49
N VAL A 141 10.64 5.61 6.71
CA VAL A 141 9.80 6.54 7.49
C VAL A 141 10.57 7.81 7.84
N LYS A 142 11.84 7.69 8.24
CA LYS A 142 12.69 8.86 8.53
C LYS A 142 12.94 9.70 7.29
N ASN A 143 13.28 9.07 6.18
CA ASN A 143 13.53 9.78 4.93
C ASN A 143 12.25 10.35 4.28
N TYR A 144 11.08 9.79 4.58
CA TYR A 144 9.83 10.22 3.99
C TYR A 144 9.12 11.31 4.81
N TYR A 145 9.05 11.17 6.13
CA TYR A 145 8.21 12.02 6.96
C TYR A 145 8.95 12.84 8.02
N PHE A 146 10.06 12.31 8.60
CA PHE A 146 10.61 12.94 9.80
C PHE A 146 11.29 14.27 9.51
N PRO A 147 11.04 15.28 10.37
CA PRO A 147 11.78 16.54 10.31
C PRO A 147 13.25 16.33 10.70
N SER A 148 14.13 17.17 10.17
CA SER A 148 15.53 17.24 10.60
C SER A 148 15.66 17.86 11.99
N TYR A 149 14.75 18.79 12.33
CA TYR A 149 14.69 19.44 13.63
C TYR A 149 13.87 18.60 14.62
N LYS A 150 14.48 18.25 15.76
CA LYS A 150 13.80 17.50 16.82
C LYS A 150 12.77 18.38 17.52
N LEU A 151 11.51 18.16 17.21
CA LEU A 151 10.38 18.85 17.83
C LEU A 151 10.17 18.36 19.27
N ASN A 152 9.99 19.30 20.21
CA ASN A 152 9.47 18.94 21.52
C ASN A 152 7.97 18.61 21.45
N ASN A 153 7.43 18.00 22.49
CA ASN A 153 6.02 17.56 22.51
C ASN A 153 5.02 18.70 22.28
N LYS A 154 5.28 19.89 22.78
CA LYS A 154 4.39 21.05 22.63
C LYS A 154 4.34 21.51 21.17
N ASP A 155 5.50 21.66 20.56
CA ASP A 155 5.60 22.12 19.16
C ASP A 155 5.06 21.05 18.19
N GLN A 156 5.32 19.75 18.47
CA GLN A 156 4.76 18.65 17.70
C GLN A 156 3.23 18.65 17.73
N LEU A 157 2.61 18.77 18.90
CA LEU A 157 1.15 18.80 19.01
C LEU A 157 0.55 20.06 18.36
N TYR A 158 1.22 21.20 18.48
CA TYR A 158 0.82 22.42 17.80
C TYR A 158 0.86 22.26 16.27
N LEU A 159 1.96 21.75 15.72
CA LEU A 159 2.08 21.54 14.27
C LEU A 159 1.11 20.47 13.76
N ALA A 160 0.82 19.45 14.54
CA ALA A 160 -0.20 18.45 14.20
C ALA A 160 -1.62 19.04 14.19
N GLU A 161 -1.91 20.03 15.06
CA GLU A 161 -3.17 20.78 15.06
C GLU A 161 -3.27 21.69 13.82
N ILE A 162 -2.19 22.38 13.47
CA ILE A 162 -2.10 23.14 12.20
C ILE A 162 -2.34 22.22 11.00
N TYR A 163 -1.68 21.06 10.96
CA TYR A 163 -1.89 20.08 9.89
C TYR A 163 -3.35 19.62 9.80
N SER A 164 -3.97 19.26 10.94
CA SER A 164 -5.38 18.88 11.00
C SER A 164 -6.30 19.98 10.46
N ASN A 165 -6.08 21.21 10.85
CA ASN A 165 -6.87 22.37 10.39
C ASN A 165 -6.68 22.63 8.89
N ILE A 166 -5.48 22.47 8.36
CA ILE A 166 -5.21 22.59 6.93
C ILE A 166 -5.89 21.47 6.14
N MET A 167 -5.84 20.24 6.65
CA MET A 167 -6.32 19.06 5.92
C MET A 167 -7.83 18.90 5.93
N TYR A 168 -8.43 18.99 7.09
CA TYR A 168 -9.78 18.49 7.33
C TYR A 168 -10.81 19.59 7.63
N ASN A 169 -10.37 20.80 7.94
CA ASN A 169 -11.26 21.88 8.33
C ASN A 169 -11.26 23.01 7.30
N GLU A 170 -12.31 23.83 7.31
CA GLU A 170 -12.42 25.00 6.44
C GLU A 170 -11.49 26.16 6.88
N GLN A 171 -10.70 25.94 7.93
CA GLN A 171 -9.79 26.94 8.55
C GLN A 171 -8.35 26.89 8.01
N SER A 172 -8.17 26.31 6.82
CA SER A 172 -6.83 26.14 6.23
C SER A 172 -6.06 27.47 6.10
N LYS A 173 -6.75 28.55 5.72
CA LYS A 173 -6.12 29.88 5.57
C LYS A 173 -5.73 30.49 6.91
N GLU A 174 -6.61 30.42 7.89
CA GLU A 174 -6.38 30.91 9.24
C GLU A 174 -5.21 30.16 9.91
N ALA A 175 -5.22 28.84 9.84
CA ALA A 175 -4.16 28.00 10.39
C ALA A 175 -2.80 28.29 9.73
N THR A 176 -2.76 28.46 8.40
CA THR A 176 -1.54 28.81 7.68
C THR A 176 -1.02 30.18 8.13
N ASN A 177 -1.89 31.20 8.22
CA ASN A 177 -1.54 32.54 8.64
C ASN A 177 -1.08 32.60 10.10
N GLU A 178 -1.67 31.77 10.96
CA GLU A 178 -1.26 31.66 12.37
C GLU A 178 0.15 31.07 12.46
N LEU A 179 0.43 29.98 11.73
CA LEU A 179 1.75 29.38 11.69
C LEU A 179 2.81 30.37 11.16
N MET A 180 2.48 31.16 10.15
CA MET A 180 3.39 32.18 9.59
C MET A 180 3.82 33.26 10.60
N LYS A 181 3.07 33.45 11.68
CA LYS A 181 3.46 34.38 12.78
C LYS A 181 4.48 33.74 13.74
N GLN A 182 4.68 32.44 13.70
CA GLN A 182 5.60 31.72 14.60
C GLN A 182 7.04 31.76 14.08
N THR A 183 7.65 32.94 14.04
CA THR A 183 8.95 33.21 13.39
C THR A 183 10.06 32.28 13.89
N LYS A 184 10.15 32.03 15.20
CA LYS A 184 11.16 31.14 15.77
C LYS A 184 10.98 29.69 15.27
N LEU A 185 9.74 29.20 15.28
CA LEU A 185 9.43 27.83 14.82
C LEU A 185 9.74 27.66 13.32
N LEU A 186 9.44 28.67 12.51
CA LEU A 186 9.78 28.67 11.06
C LEU A 186 11.28 28.74 10.82
N THR A 187 12.03 29.46 11.71
CA THR A 187 13.49 29.50 11.61
C THR A 187 14.12 28.17 11.94
N ASP A 188 13.60 27.45 12.92
CA ASP A 188 14.21 26.22 13.42
C ASP A 188 13.72 24.97 12.66
N SER A 189 12.43 24.88 12.35
CA SER A 189 11.79 23.66 11.85
C SER A 189 11.58 23.64 10.33
N ASP A 190 12.09 22.63 9.68
CA ASP A 190 11.79 22.24 8.30
C ASP A 190 10.30 21.84 8.14
N TYR A 191 9.74 21.10 9.11
CA TYR A 191 8.35 20.66 9.07
C TYR A 191 7.35 21.83 9.18
N ALA A 192 7.67 22.87 9.97
CA ALA A 192 6.83 24.07 10.01
C ALA A 192 6.77 24.78 8.65
N ASN A 193 7.92 24.90 7.96
CA ASN A 193 7.97 25.47 6.61
C ASN A 193 7.22 24.59 5.58
N TYR A 194 7.31 23.28 5.70
CA TYR A 194 6.51 22.34 4.90
C TYR A 194 5.01 22.58 5.09
N LEU A 195 4.53 22.76 6.32
CA LEU A 195 3.11 23.03 6.59
C LEU A 195 2.64 24.39 6.04
N VAL A 196 3.49 25.43 6.11
CA VAL A 196 3.19 26.71 5.43
C VAL A 196 3.08 26.51 3.92
N ALA A 197 4.01 25.78 3.31
CA ALA A 197 3.97 25.50 1.88
C ALA A 197 2.69 24.75 1.49
N PHE A 198 2.35 23.72 2.26
CA PHE A 198 1.17 22.90 2.03
C PHE A 198 -0.13 23.69 2.17
N GLY A 199 -0.26 24.49 3.24
CA GLY A 199 -1.43 25.34 3.45
C GLY A 199 -1.54 26.45 2.41
N SER A 200 -0.43 27.09 2.04
CA SER A 200 -0.40 28.12 1.00
C SER A 200 -0.81 27.57 -0.36
N MET A 201 -0.30 26.38 -0.74
CA MET A 201 -0.71 25.70 -1.96
C MET A 201 -2.23 25.41 -1.96
N LYS A 202 -2.75 24.90 -0.85
CA LYS A 202 -4.18 24.62 -0.68
C LYS A 202 -5.07 25.85 -0.79
N ASN A 203 -4.56 26.98 -0.31
CA ASN A 203 -5.25 28.28 -0.35
C ASN A 203 -5.05 29.03 -1.69
N GLY A 204 -4.27 28.48 -2.62
CA GLY A 204 -4.00 29.07 -3.93
C GLY A 204 -2.86 30.12 -3.94
N ASP A 205 -2.18 30.31 -2.82
CA ASP A 205 -0.99 31.18 -2.74
C ASP A 205 0.27 30.39 -3.14
N ILE A 206 0.41 30.21 -4.45
CA ILE A 206 1.48 29.38 -5.01
C ILE A 206 2.86 30.02 -4.80
N GLU A 207 2.96 31.34 -4.81
CA GLU A 207 4.24 32.03 -4.60
C GLU A 207 4.78 31.80 -3.18
N GLN A 208 3.92 31.90 -2.17
CA GLN A 208 4.30 31.58 -0.78
C GLN A 208 4.61 30.08 -0.62
N ALA A 209 3.84 29.22 -1.30
CA ALA A 209 4.08 27.78 -1.28
C ALA A 209 5.47 27.42 -1.84
N GLU A 210 5.86 27.98 -3.00
CA GLU A 210 7.19 27.80 -3.60
C GLU A 210 8.30 28.22 -2.62
N LYS A 211 8.20 29.41 -2.04
CA LYS A 211 9.21 29.93 -1.09
C LYS A 211 9.36 29.02 0.13
N SER A 212 8.25 28.63 0.72
CA SER A 212 8.28 27.84 1.95
C SER A 212 8.75 26.40 1.75
N ILE A 213 8.39 25.77 0.62
CA ILE A 213 8.86 24.40 0.35
C ILE A 213 10.36 24.37 0.06
N ASP A 214 10.91 25.37 -0.61
CA ASP A 214 12.34 25.43 -0.85
C ASP A 214 13.12 25.59 0.47
N ILE A 215 12.65 26.43 1.41
CA ILE A 215 13.22 26.52 2.77
C ILE A 215 13.16 25.18 3.50
N ALA A 216 12.04 24.46 3.42
CA ALA A 216 11.91 23.15 4.06
C ALA A 216 12.91 22.13 3.49
N ILE A 217 13.10 22.10 2.16
CA ILE A 217 14.04 21.22 1.49
C ILE A 217 15.49 21.59 1.77
N ASP A 218 15.84 22.89 1.80
CA ASP A 218 17.18 23.35 2.16
C ASP A 218 17.59 22.88 3.56
N LYS A 219 16.63 22.86 4.50
CA LYS A 219 16.85 22.33 5.86
C LYS A 219 16.91 20.82 5.92
N ASN A 220 16.13 20.12 5.09
CA ASN A 220 16.04 18.66 5.07
C ASN A 220 16.00 18.11 3.62
N PRO A 221 17.13 18.10 2.92
CA PRO A 221 17.19 17.71 1.51
C PRO A 221 16.93 16.20 1.28
N LYS A 222 16.90 15.39 2.35
CA LYS A 222 16.58 13.97 2.24
C LYS A 222 15.09 13.68 2.32
N ASN A 223 14.27 14.60 2.85
CA ASN A 223 12.85 14.34 3.05
C ASN A 223 12.11 14.22 1.72
N ILE A 224 11.60 13.02 1.46
CA ILE A 224 10.94 12.66 0.19
C ILE A 224 9.58 13.37 0.08
N ASN A 225 8.83 13.49 1.19
CA ASN A 225 7.53 14.16 1.20
C ASN A 225 7.64 15.65 0.84
N TYR A 226 8.71 16.33 1.26
CA TYR A 226 8.95 17.72 0.86
C TYR A 226 9.24 17.84 -0.64
N LYS A 227 10.06 16.95 -1.18
CA LYS A 227 10.32 16.89 -2.63
C LYS A 227 9.05 16.59 -3.43
N ARG A 228 8.19 15.70 -2.92
CA ARG A 228 6.89 15.40 -3.52
C ARG A 228 6.00 16.64 -3.55
N LEU A 229 5.85 17.32 -2.41
CA LEU A 229 5.06 18.55 -2.34
C LEU A 229 5.63 19.64 -3.27
N ARG A 230 6.96 19.78 -3.37
CA ARG A 230 7.58 20.71 -4.32
C ARG A 230 7.17 20.42 -5.77
N ALA A 231 7.26 19.18 -6.20
CA ALA A 231 6.84 18.80 -7.54
C ALA A 231 5.35 19.09 -7.78
N GLU A 232 4.50 18.87 -6.77
CA GLU A 232 3.07 19.18 -6.82
C GLU A 232 2.82 20.69 -6.93
N ILE A 233 3.46 21.52 -6.10
CA ILE A 233 3.35 22.99 -6.15
C ILE A 233 3.71 23.50 -7.55
N TYR A 234 4.86 23.09 -8.09
CA TYR A 234 5.31 23.53 -9.42
C TYR A 234 4.42 22.99 -10.55
N SER A 235 3.70 21.88 -10.36
CA SER A 235 2.71 21.41 -11.34
C SER A 235 1.49 22.33 -11.43
N GLN A 236 1.19 23.07 -10.36
CA GLN A 236 0.07 24.02 -10.29
C GLN A 236 0.49 25.46 -10.67
N SER A 237 1.76 25.77 -10.71
CA SER A 237 2.31 27.12 -10.96
C SER A 237 2.51 27.46 -12.44
N ASN A 238 1.91 26.72 -13.38
CA ASN A 238 2.15 26.85 -14.82
C ASN A 238 3.64 26.70 -15.25
N LYS A 239 4.43 25.99 -14.45
CA LYS A 239 5.85 25.69 -14.70
C LYS A 239 6.07 24.18 -14.95
N PRO A 240 5.40 23.55 -15.94
CA PRO A 240 5.37 22.09 -16.08
C PRO A 240 6.77 21.47 -16.28
N LYS A 241 7.69 22.18 -16.94
CA LYS A 241 9.07 21.70 -17.13
C LYS A 241 9.82 21.59 -15.80
N ILE A 242 9.57 22.52 -14.86
CA ILE A 242 10.18 22.50 -13.54
C ILE A 242 9.56 21.38 -12.69
N ALA A 243 8.25 21.23 -12.73
CA ALA A 243 7.56 20.12 -12.08
C ALA A 243 8.11 18.76 -12.53
N LEU A 244 8.30 18.57 -13.85
CA LEU A 244 8.89 17.35 -14.39
C LEU A 244 10.34 17.12 -13.94
N LYS A 245 11.15 18.19 -13.82
CA LYS A 245 12.49 18.08 -13.25
C LYS A 245 12.43 17.53 -11.82
N TYR A 246 11.59 18.12 -10.96
CA TYR A 246 11.46 17.69 -9.57
C TYR A 246 10.84 16.29 -9.44
N LEU A 247 9.93 15.91 -10.33
CA LEU A 247 9.43 14.55 -10.40
C LEU A 247 10.54 13.54 -10.75
N ASN A 248 11.44 13.87 -11.66
CA ASN A 248 12.59 13.01 -11.98
C ASN A 248 13.55 12.88 -10.79
N GLU A 249 13.78 13.97 -10.04
CA GLU A 249 14.56 13.89 -8.78
C GLU A 249 13.88 12.97 -7.75
N LEU A 250 12.55 13.04 -7.67
CA LEU A 250 11.74 12.20 -6.80
C LEU A 250 11.82 10.71 -7.19
N ASN A 251 11.70 10.40 -8.49
CA ASN A 251 11.78 9.03 -9.02
C ASN A 251 13.17 8.39 -8.82
N SER A 252 14.19 9.18 -8.51
CA SER A 252 15.53 8.69 -8.15
C SER A 252 15.71 8.43 -6.64
N ALA A 253 14.67 8.68 -5.83
CA ALA A 253 14.73 8.45 -4.39
C ALA A 253 14.93 6.96 -4.07
N ASN A 254 15.81 6.68 -3.11
CA ASN A 254 16.02 5.33 -2.63
C ASN A 254 14.95 4.99 -1.57
N ILE A 255 13.99 4.17 -1.95
CA ILE A 255 12.94 3.65 -1.09
C ILE A 255 13.11 2.15 -0.98
N ASN A 256 13.00 1.58 0.21
CA ASN A 256 13.27 0.17 0.46
C ASN A 256 12.00 -0.69 0.43
N THR A 257 10.84 -0.11 0.75
CA THR A 257 9.58 -0.85 0.86
C THR A 257 8.61 -0.52 -0.27
N VAL A 258 7.83 -1.52 -0.68
CA VAL A 258 6.83 -1.39 -1.74
C VAL A 258 5.73 -0.39 -1.38
N VAL A 259 5.40 -0.25 -0.09
CA VAL A 259 4.33 0.65 0.37
C VAL A 259 4.63 2.09 -0.04
N PHE A 260 5.83 2.60 0.28
CA PHE A 260 6.21 3.96 -0.09
C PHE A 260 6.50 4.11 -1.59
N ASP A 261 7.01 3.07 -2.23
CA ASP A 261 7.26 3.08 -3.68
C ASP A 261 5.95 3.22 -4.46
N THR A 262 4.90 2.49 -4.06
CA THR A 262 3.55 2.60 -4.65
C THR A 262 2.94 3.98 -4.43
N GLU A 263 3.03 4.53 -3.21
CA GLU A 263 2.56 5.88 -2.90
C GLU A 263 3.25 6.94 -3.76
N LEU A 264 4.56 6.80 -3.94
CA LEU A 264 5.34 7.73 -4.74
C LEU A 264 4.97 7.64 -6.23
N HIS A 265 4.74 6.43 -6.75
CA HIS A 265 4.34 6.22 -8.14
C HIS A 265 2.96 6.83 -8.43
N SER A 266 1.97 6.56 -7.59
CA SER A 266 0.63 7.15 -7.69
C SER A 266 0.67 8.69 -7.64
N SER A 267 1.42 9.26 -6.68
CA SER A 267 1.62 10.70 -6.60
C SER A 267 2.29 11.26 -7.85
N GLY A 268 3.23 10.53 -8.44
CA GLY A 268 3.88 10.88 -9.71
C GLY A 268 2.90 10.99 -10.86
N GLN A 269 1.98 10.05 -11.00
CA GLN A 269 0.93 10.11 -12.04
C GLN A 269 0.00 11.32 -11.84
N TYR A 270 -0.34 11.66 -10.59
CA TYR A 270 -1.14 12.84 -10.31
C TYR A 270 -0.41 14.16 -10.66
N ILE A 271 0.88 14.27 -10.36
CA ILE A 271 1.73 15.40 -10.74
C ILE A 271 1.80 15.54 -12.27
N LEU A 272 1.99 14.42 -12.99
CA LEU A 272 1.98 14.39 -14.45
C LEU A 272 0.63 14.81 -15.02
N TYR A 273 -0.48 14.38 -14.43
CA TYR A 273 -1.82 14.85 -14.80
C TYR A 273 -1.96 16.37 -14.66
N LYS A 274 -1.48 16.95 -13.56
CA LYS A 274 -1.53 18.40 -13.34
C LYS A 274 -0.62 19.17 -14.29
N ALA A 275 0.58 18.67 -14.54
CA ALA A 275 1.57 19.29 -15.41
C ALA A 275 1.27 19.12 -16.91
N ALA A 276 0.40 18.20 -17.30
CA ALA A 276 0.12 17.92 -18.70
C ALA A 276 -0.55 19.12 -19.40
N THR A 277 -0.03 19.47 -20.59
CA THR A 277 -0.49 20.61 -21.39
C THR A 277 -1.59 20.25 -22.39
N ASN A 278 -1.77 18.97 -22.69
CA ASN A 278 -2.81 18.53 -23.62
C ASN A 278 -3.81 17.57 -22.94
N ASP A 279 -5.04 17.57 -23.45
CA ASP A 279 -6.16 16.78 -22.91
C ASP A 279 -5.90 15.27 -22.92
N TYR A 280 -5.15 14.79 -23.93
CA TYR A 280 -4.81 13.38 -24.05
C TYR A 280 -3.92 12.92 -22.89
N LEU A 281 -2.79 13.61 -22.65
CA LEU A 281 -1.87 13.28 -21.57
C LEU A 281 -2.53 13.46 -20.20
N LYS A 282 -3.38 14.49 -20.05
CA LYS A 282 -4.18 14.66 -18.82
C LYS A 282 -5.03 13.44 -18.53
N LYS A 283 -5.79 12.97 -19.53
CA LYS A 283 -6.66 11.79 -19.34
C LYS A 283 -5.85 10.52 -19.10
N TYR A 284 -4.74 10.32 -19.81
CA TYR A 284 -3.88 9.18 -19.62
C TYR A 284 -3.33 9.11 -18.18
N HIS A 285 -2.70 10.18 -17.70
CA HIS A 285 -2.13 10.22 -16.36
C HIS A 285 -3.20 10.16 -15.26
N LEU A 286 -4.38 10.78 -15.49
CA LEU A 286 -5.49 10.67 -14.55
C LEU A 286 -6.03 9.23 -14.47
N ALA A 287 -6.13 8.55 -15.61
CA ALA A 287 -6.55 7.15 -15.64
C ALA A 287 -5.53 6.24 -14.96
N TYR A 288 -4.24 6.48 -15.21
CA TYR A 288 -3.16 5.73 -14.57
C TYR A 288 -3.15 5.94 -13.05
N TYR A 289 -3.33 7.19 -12.61
CA TYR A 289 -3.50 7.51 -11.19
C TYR A 289 -4.65 6.70 -10.55
N TYR A 290 -5.84 6.69 -11.18
CA TYR A 290 -6.97 5.89 -10.69
C TYR A 290 -6.70 4.38 -10.72
N TYR A 291 -5.92 3.91 -11.67
CA TYR A 291 -5.50 2.51 -11.75
C TYR A 291 -4.59 2.13 -10.57
N ASP A 292 -3.58 2.94 -10.28
CA ASP A 292 -2.67 2.75 -9.14
C ASP A 292 -3.41 2.80 -7.79
N GLU A 293 -4.45 3.63 -7.70
CA GLU A 293 -5.33 3.73 -6.53
C GLU A 293 -6.34 2.56 -6.43
N GLY A 294 -6.32 1.60 -7.35
CA GLY A 294 -7.28 0.49 -7.38
C GLY A 294 -8.70 0.87 -7.83
N GLU A 295 -8.91 2.12 -8.22
CA GLU A 295 -10.21 2.66 -8.65
C GLU A 295 -10.51 2.32 -10.13
N LEU A 296 -10.51 1.01 -10.44
CA LEU A 296 -10.58 0.48 -11.81
C LEU A 296 -11.74 1.04 -12.63
N ALA A 297 -12.91 1.21 -12.02
CA ALA A 297 -14.09 1.77 -12.71
C ALA A 297 -13.90 3.23 -13.11
N LYS A 298 -13.21 4.04 -12.27
CA LYS A 298 -12.89 5.45 -12.60
C LYS A 298 -11.83 5.51 -13.69
N ALA A 299 -10.77 4.67 -13.59
CA ALA A 299 -9.75 4.55 -14.62
C ALA A 299 -10.37 4.22 -15.98
N LEU A 300 -11.23 3.20 -16.03
CA LEU A 300 -11.90 2.78 -17.25
C LEU A 300 -12.79 3.89 -17.86
N ARG A 301 -13.55 4.62 -17.03
CA ARG A 301 -14.38 5.74 -17.50
C ARG A 301 -13.54 6.83 -18.18
N VAL A 302 -12.41 7.21 -17.60
CA VAL A 302 -11.50 8.20 -18.18
C VAL A 302 -10.90 7.69 -19.48
N LEU A 303 -10.46 6.43 -19.54
CA LEU A 303 -9.91 5.81 -20.75
C LEU A 303 -10.95 5.73 -21.88
N GLN A 304 -12.18 5.37 -21.59
CA GLN A 304 -13.27 5.35 -22.58
C GLN A 304 -13.50 6.71 -23.22
N THR A 305 -13.43 7.81 -22.45
CA THR A 305 -13.51 9.17 -23.02
C THR A 305 -12.31 9.53 -23.91
N SER A 306 -11.18 8.86 -23.71
CA SER A 306 -9.98 9.05 -24.55
C SER A 306 -10.04 8.25 -25.85
N ILE A 307 -10.77 7.14 -25.85
CA ILE A 307 -10.92 6.23 -27.00
C ILE A 307 -12.11 6.63 -27.88
N SER A 308 -13.22 7.07 -27.29
CA SER A 308 -14.47 7.34 -28.01
C SER A 308 -14.32 8.43 -29.07
N GLY A 309 -14.66 8.12 -30.31
CA GLY A 309 -14.72 9.05 -31.43
C GLY A 309 -13.37 9.49 -32.01
N LYS A 310 -12.24 8.91 -31.61
CA LYS A 310 -10.91 9.27 -32.10
C LYS A 310 -10.35 8.22 -33.08
N LYS A 311 -9.75 8.72 -34.20
CA LYS A 311 -9.13 7.84 -35.22
C LYS A 311 -7.70 7.41 -34.86
N ASN A 312 -6.94 8.22 -34.12
CA ASN A 312 -5.55 7.97 -33.77
C ASN A 312 -5.41 7.93 -32.25
N ILE A 313 -5.50 6.74 -31.67
CA ILE A 313 -5.36 6.50 -30.24
C ILE A 313 -3.93 5.99 -29.99
N ASN A 314 -3.28 6.53 -28.97
CA ASN A 314 -1.93 6.10 -28.61
C ASN A 314 -1.95 4.69 -28.01
N LYS A 315 -0.89 3.92 -28.32
CA LYS A 315 -0.62 2.59 -27.77
C LYS A 315 -0.75 2.51 -26.25
N ASP A 316 -0.28 3.54 -25.53
CA ASP A 316 -0.23 3.53 -24.06
C ASP A 316 -1.64 3.58 -23.44
N VAL A 317 -2.61 4.25 -24.09
CA VAL A 317 -4.02 4.19 -23.68
C VAL A 317 -4.59 2.78 -23.86
N PHE A 318 -4.28 2.13 -24.97
CA PHE A 318 -4.73 0.77 -25.19
C PHE A 318 -4.08 -0.21 -24.20
N ALA A 319 -2.77 -0.05 -23.94
CA ALA A 319 -2.05 -0.85 -22.98
C ALA A 319 -2.65 -0.70 -21.56
N LEU A 320 -2.83 0.53 -21.08
CA LEU A 320 -3.47 0.78 -19.78
C LEU A 320 -4.91 0.27 -19.73
N THR A 321 -5.68 0.42 -20.82
CA THR A 321 -7.05 -0.13 -20.89
C THR A 321 -7.03 -1.66 -20.77
N SER A 322 -6.05 -2.32 -21.39
CA SER A 322 -5.88 -3.76 -21.28
C SER A 322 -5.54 -4.21 -19.85
N MET A 323 -4.71 -3.45 -19.14
CA MET A 323 -4.37 -3.71 -17.74
C MET A 323 -5.62 -3.59 -16.85
N VAL A 324 -6.39 -2.51 -17.01
CA VAL A 324 -7.63 -2.28 -16.26
C VAL A 324 -8.62 -3.42 -16.48
N TYR A 325 -8.88 -3.84 -17.73
CA TYR A 325 -9.77 -4.96 -18.00
C TYR A 325 -9.25 -6.29 -17.47
N PHE A 326 -7.92 -6.51 -17.51
CA PHE A 326 -7.33 -7.72 -16.93
C PHE A 326 -7.59 -7.82 -15.43
N ASP A 327 -7.41 -6.71 -14.68
CA ASP A 327 -7.62 -6.67 -13.24
C ASP A 327 -9.11 -6.70 -12.86
N MET A 328 -9.99 -6.23 -13.77
CA MET A 328 -11.44 -6.45 -13.70
C MET A 328 -11.87 -7.89 -14.05
N LYS A 329 -10.91 -8.77 -14.40
CA LYS A 329 -11.14 -10.17 -14.85
C LYS A 329 -11.93 -10.31 -16.17
N GLU A 330 -11.99 -9.24 -16.96
CA GLU A 330 -12.59 -9.23 -18.31
C GLU A 330 -11.52 -9.56 -19.36
N PHE A 331 -11.07 -10.81 -19.39
CA PHE A 331 -9.87 -11.26 -20.12
C PHE A 331 -9.96 -11.13 -21.63
N GLU A 332 -11.14 -11.32 -22.22
CA GLU A 332 -11.37 -11.17 -23.67
C GLU A 332 -11.15 -9.70 -24.09
N LYS A 333 -11.71 -8.75 -23.34
CA LYS A 333 -11.50 -7.32 -23.60
C LYS A 333 -10.05 -6.93 -23.35
N ALA A 334 -9.45 -7.44 -22.27
CA ALA A 334 -8.03 -7.20 -21.99
C ALA A 334 -7.15 -7.64 -23.16
N GLN A 335 -7.39 -8.82 -23.74
CA GLN A 335 -6.67 -9.32 -24.90
C GLN A 335 -6.87 -8.42 -26.13
N ASP A 336 -8.11 -8.02 -26.43
CA ASP A 336 -8.42 -7.17 -27.57
C ASP A 336 -7.67 -5.82 -27.51
N TYR A 337 -7.68 -5.16 -26.34
CA TYR A 337 -6.98 -3.91 -26.16
C TYR A 337 -5.45 -4.06 -26.13
N ALA A 338 -4.94 -5.16 -25.60
CA ALA A 338 -3.51 -5.45 -25.64
C ALA A 338 -3.02 -5.68 -27.08
N LEU A 339 -3.80 -6.40 -27.91
CA LEU A 339 -3.51 -6.57 -29.33
C LEU A 339 -3.49 -5.23 -30.06
N LYS A 340 -4.46 -4.35 -29.85
CA LYS A 340 -4.46 -3.00 -30.41
C LYS A 340 -3.22 -2.19 -30.03
N ALA A 341 -2.71 -2.36 -28.81
CA ALA A 341 -1.50 -1.69 -28.38
C ALA A 341 -0.25 -2.21 -29.11
N ILE A 342 -0.11 -3.54 -29.27
CA ILE A 342 1.04 -4.14 -29.96
C ILE A 342 0.97 -3.99 -31.48
N ASP A 343 -0.20 -3.78 -32.07
CA ASP A 343 -0.34 -3.43 -33.49
C ASP A 343 0.29 -2.06 -33.80
N ILE A 344 0.28 -1.16 -32.82
CA ILE A 344 0.92 0.17 -32.96
C ILE A 344 2.40 0.10 -32.56
N ASP A 345 2.72 -0.57 -31.46
CA ASP A 345 4.09 -0.81 -30.99
C ASP A 345 4.26 -2.27 -30.54
N SER A 346 4.81 -3.08 -31.44
CA SER A 346 5.01 -4.51 -31.20
C SER A 346 5.91 -4.85 -30.00
N ALA A 347 6.55 -3.85 -29.40
CA ALA A 347 7.42 -3.96 -28.24
C ALA A 347 6.85 -3.23 -27.00
N ASN A 348 5.55 -2.89 -26.99
CA ASN A 348 4.90 -2.34 -25.80
C ASN A 348 4.90 -3.38 -24.67
N SER A 349 5.73 -3.15 -23.64
CA SER A 349 5.96 -4.11 -22.56
C SER A 349 4.72 -4.39 -21.72
N GLU A 350 3.91 -3.38 -21.42
CA GLU A 350 2.70 -3.51 -20.60
C GLU A 350 1.66 -4.40 -21.30
N ALA A 351 1.39 -4.14 -22.60
CA ALA A 351 0.47 -4.95 -23.39
C ALA A 351 0.97 -6.40 -23.56
N LEU A 352 2.28 -6.58 -23.80
CA LEU A 352 2.89 -7.90 -23.90
C LEU A 352 2.80 -8.68 -22.58
N ILE A 353 2.95 -8.00 -21.42
CA ILE A 353 2.77 -8.62 -20.10
C ILE A 353 1.33 -9.08 -19.94
N VAL A 354 0.34 -8.28 -20.32
CA VAL A 354 -1.09 -8.69 -20.26
C VAL A 354 -1.34 -9.90 -21.13
N LEU A 355 -0.87 -9.90 -22.39
CA LEU A 355 -1.02 -11.06 -23.30
C LEU A 355 -0.33 -12.31 -22.73
N GLY A 356 0.86 -12.15 -22.16
CA GLY A 356 1.57 -13.24 -21.50
C GLY A 356 0.82 -13.80 -20.29
N LYS A 357 0.24 -12.94 -19.45
CA LYS A 357 -0.60 -13.36 -18.31
C LYS A 357 -1.86 -14.12 -18.79
N ILE A 358 -2.51 -13.66 -19.86
CA ILE A 358 -3.68 -14.34 -20.44
C ILE A 358 -3.28 -15.70 -21.00
N ALA A 359 -2.17 -15.80 -21.76
CA ALA A 359 -1.66 -17.07 -22.27
C ALA A 359 -1.31 -18.04 -21.13
N LEU A 360 -0.68 -17.55 -20.06
CA LEU A 360 -0.33 -18.35 -18.88
C LEU A 360 -1.60 -18.89 -18.18
N ARG A 361 -2.62 -18.06 -18.05
CA ARG A 361 -3.94 -18.45 -17.51
C ARG A 361 -4.59 -19.55 -18.35
N ASN A 362 -4.48 -19.45 -19.67
CA ASN A 362 -5.01 -20.45 -20.62
C ASN A 362 -4.09 -21.67 -20.77
N ASN A 363 -3.02 -21.76 -19.95
CA ASN A 363 -2.00 -22.82 -20.00
C ASN A 363 -1.26 -22.92 -21.36
N ASP A 364 -1.28 -21.86 -22.17
CA ASP A 364 -0.46 -21.77 -23.40
C ASP A 364 0.95 -21.28 -23.06
N LEU A 365 1.76 -22.19 -22.52
CA LEU A 365 3.09 -21.86 -22.02
C LEU A 365 4.02 -21.35 -23.12
N SER A 366 3.85 -21.78 -24.36
CA SER A 366 4.66 -21.34 -25.51
C SER A 366 4.41 -19.88 -25.87
N LYS A 367 3.13 -19.46 -25.95
CA LYS A 367 2.79 -18.06 -26.18
C LYS A 367 3.17 -17.20 -24.98
N ALA A 368 2.95 -17.66 -23.75
CA ALA A 368 3.34 -16.95 -22.54
C ALA A 368 4.85 -16.66 -22.54
N GLU A 369 5.67 -17.68 -22.82
CA GLU A 369 7.12 -17.53 -22.95
C GLU A 369 7.51 -16.49 -23.99
N THR A 370 6.88 -16.53 -25.16
CA THR A 370 7.15 -15.61 -26.26
C THR A 370 6.83 -14.16 -25.87
N TYR A 371 5.65 -13.93 -25.28
CA TYR A 371 5.24 -12.59 -24.87
C TYR A 371 6.12 -12.04 -23.74
N PHE A 372 6.41 -12.83 -22.71
CA PHE A 372 7.26 -12.35 -21.60
C PHE A 372 8.70 -12.13 -22.02
N LYS A 373 9.27 -12.92 -22.91
CA LYS A 373 10.59 -12.66 -23.49
C LYS A 373 10.64 -11.34 -24.26
N LYS A 374 9.62 -11.05 -25.06
CA LYS A 374 9.54 -9.76 -25.76
C LYS A 374 9.39 -8.59 -24.78
N ALA A 375 8.54 -8.75 -23.77
CA ALA A 375 8.30 -7.71 -22.77
C ALA A 375 9.55 -7.40 -21.96
N SER A 376 10.31 -8.41 -21.54
CA SER A 376 11.50 -8.25 -20.67
C SER A 376 12.61 -7.39 -21.28
N ALA A 377 12.62 -7.20 -22.60
CA ALA A 377 13.59 -6.32 -23.26
C ALA A 377 13.39 -4.82 -22.92
N LYS A 378 12.16 -4.42 -22.53
CA LYS A 378 11.83 -3.01 -22.22
C LYS A 378 11.21 -2.84 -20.81
N ASP A 379 10.85 -3.94 -20.15
CA ASP A 379 10.29 -3.90 -18.80
C ASP A 379 11.39 -3.57 -17.78
N LYS A 380 11.21 -2.44 -17.09
CA LYS A 380 12.12 -1.98 -16.02
C LYS A 380 11.72 -2.48 -14.64
N THR A 381 10.53 -3.05 -14.51
CA THR A 381 9.96 -3.51 -13.24
C THR A 381 10.33 -4.95 -12.90
N HIS A 382 10.96 -5.66 -13.82
CA HIS A 382 11.23 -7.10 -13.76
C HIS A 382 9.97 -7.99 -13.75
N THR A 383 8.78 -7.43 -13.92
CA THR A 383 7.51 -8.20 -13.92
C THR A 383 7.52 -9.26 -15.01
N ALA A 384 7.95 -8.90 -16.23
CA ALA A 384 8.03 -9.84 -17.35
C ALA A 384 9.04 -10.96 -17.09
N GLU A 385 10.20 -10.67 -16.49
CA GLU A 385 11.22 -11.67 -16.14
C GLU A 385 10.70 -12.63 -15.07
N ILE A 386 10.03 -12.10 -14.03
CA ILE A 386 9.39 -12.92 -12.98
C ILE A 386 8.35 -13.87 -13.59
N LYS A 387 7.48 -13.36 -14.46
CA LYS A 387 6.45 -14.18 -15.13
C LYS A 387 7.05 -15.18 -16.12
N LEU A 388 8.15 -14.84 -16.78
CA LEU A 388 8.90 -15.79 -17.61
C LEU A 388 9.48 -16.93 -16.77
N ALA A 389 10.02 -16.64 -15.60
CA ALA A 389 10.50 -17.66 -14.69
C ALA A 389 9.37 -18.56 -14.17
N GLU A 390 8.15 -18.02 -13.93
CA GLU A 390 6.96 -18.82 -13.61
C GLU A 390 6.57 -19.77 -14.77
N VAL A 391 6.69 -19.31 -16.02
CA VAL A 391 6.49 -20.19 -17.20
C VAL A 391 7.49 -21.33 -17.18
N TYR A 392 8.78 -21.07 -16.94
CA TYR A 392 9.79 -22.13 -16.86
C TYR A 392 9.53 -23.10 -15.70
N GLN A 393 9.03 -22.64 -14.56
CA GLN A 393 8.60 -23.53 -13.48
C GLN A 393 7.48 -24.47 -13.95
N LYS A 394 6.46 -23.94 -14.64
CA LYS A 394 5.36 -24.76 -15.20
C LYS A 394 5.83 -25.73 -16.29
N GLN A 395 6.91 -25.42 -16.98
CA GLN A 395 7.59 -26.30 -17.93
C GLN A 395 8.55 -27.31 -17.25
N ASN A 396 8.54 -27.40 -15.91
CA ASN A 396 9.47 -28.18 -15.09
C ASN A 396 10.97 -27.79 -15.25
N ASN A 397 11.26 -26.61 -15.80
CA ASN A 397 12.63 -26.11 -15.94
C ASN A 397 13.00 -25.21 -14.75
N VAL A 398 13.04 -25.82 -13.56
CA VAL A 398 13.34 -25.13 -12.30
C VAL A 398 14.70 -24.44 -12.33
N LYS A 399 15.70 -25.02 -13.02
CA LYS A 399 17.02 -24.43 -13.14
C LYS A 399 16.99 -23.04 -13.79
N LYS A 400 16.34 -22.93 -14.95
CA LYS A 400 16.18 -21.62 -15.63
C LYS A 400 15.39 -20.62 -14.80
N ALA A 401 14.35 -21.07 -14.10
CA ALA A 401 13.58 -20.19 -13.22
C ALA A 401 14.46 -19.60 -12.12
N LYS A 402 15.24 -20.43 -11.43
CA LYS A 402 16.19 -19.98 -10.38
C LYS A 402 17.26 -19.04 -10.93
N GLU A 403 17.79 -19.29 -12.12
CA GLU A 403 18.76 -18.39 -12.77
C GLU A 403 18.17 -17.00 -12.99
N ILE A 404 16.92 -16.89 -13.46
CA ILE A 404 16.24 -15.62 -13.67
C ILE A 404 15.98 -14.90 -12.34
N TYR A 405 15.40 -15.58 -11.33
CA TYR A 405 15.16 -14.96 -10.04
C TYR A 405 16.46 -14.49 -9.39
N SER A 406 17.53 -15.31 -9.44
CA SER A 406 18.83 -14.92 -8.90
C SER A 406 19.42 -13.71 -9.62
N LYS A 407 19.23 -13.60 -10.95
CA LYS A 407 19.64 -12.41 -11.72
C LYS A 407 18.89 -11.17 -11.25
N ILE A 408 17.57 -11.27 -11.09
CA ILE A 408 16.73 -10.15 -10.60
C ILE A 408 17.21 -9.70 -9.21
N LEU A 409 17.44 -10.64 -8.28
CA LEU A 409 17.85 -10.33 -6.91
C LEU A 409 19.24 -9.69 -6.80
N ARG A 410 20.10 -9.82 -7.83
CA ARG A 410 21.41 -9.11 -7.87
C ARG A 410 21.26 -7.64 -8.24
N VAL A 411 20.22 -7.27 -8.98
CA VAL A 411 20.05 -5.92 -9.53
C VAL A 411 18.93 -5.15 -8.84
N SER A 412 18.02 -5.84 -8.16
CA SER A 412 16.88 -5.24 -7.46
C SER A 412 16.70 -5.84 -6.07
N SER A 413 17.08 -5.09 -5.05
CA SER A 413 16.84 -5.47 -3.65
C SER A 413 15.36 -5.43 -3.24
N LYS A 414 14.51 -4.81 -4.06
CA LYS A 414 13.07 -4.61 -3.80
C LYS A 414 12.17 -5.66 -4.46
N ALA A 415 12.74 -6.60 -5.21
CA ALA A 415 11.99 -7.63 -5.94
C ALA A 415 11.42 -8.70 -4.98
N TYR A 416 10.47 -8.32 -4.11
CA TYR A 416 9.88 -9.22 -3.11
C TYR A 416 9.26 -10.48 -3.73
N GLU A 417 8.64 -10.38 -4.92
CA GLU A 417 8.10 -11.54 -5.63
C GLU A 417 9.21 -12.55 -6.00
N ALA A 418 10.39 -12.07 -6.42
CA ALA A 418 11.50 -12.94 -6.72
C ALA A 418 12.04 -13.62 -5.44
N TYR A 419 12.12 -12.92 -4.31
CA TYR A 419 12.43 -13.53 -3.01
C TYR A 419 11.42 -14.61 -2.64
N TYR A 420 10.13 -14.31 -2.77
CA TYR A 420 9.05 -15.28 -2.51
C TYR A 420 9.16 -16.53 -3.39
N LYS A 421 9.37 -16.35 -4.70
CA LYS A 421 9.54 -17.49 -5.62
C LYS A 421 10.79 -18.30 -5.32
N MET A 422 11.88 -17.68 -4.89
CA MET A 422 13.06 -18.41 -4.43
C MET A 422 12.79 -19.18 -3.13
N ALA A 423 12.01 -18.64 -2.20
CA ALA A 423 11.59 -19.36 -1.00
C ALA A 423 10.89 -20.68 -1.34
N LEU A 424 9.97 -20.66 -2.32
CA LEU A 424 9.27 -21.87 -2.77
C LEU A 424 10.15 -22.90 -3.48
N LEU A 425 11.37 -22.52 -3.90
CA LEU A 425 12.29 -23.38 -4.66
C LEU A 425 13.53 -23.80 -3.87
N GLU A 426 13.84 -23.15 -2.76
CA GLU A 426 15.04 -23.38 -1.94
C GLU A 426 14.69 -23.55 -0.46
N HIS A 427 14.27 -24.76 -0.11
CA HIS A 427 13.77 -25.08 1.23
C HIS A 427 14.80 -24.83 2.35
N ASP A 428 16.10 -24.99 2.07
CA ASP A 428 17.16 -24.72 3.06
C ASP A 428 17.23 -23.22 3.44
N ARG A 429 16.73 -22.33 2.60
CA ARG A 429 16.74 -20.88 2.77
C ARG A 429 15.36 -20.26 2.78
N GLU A 430 14.32 -21.09 2.82
CA GLU A 430 12.93 -20.70 2.69
C GLU A 430 12.55 -19.57 3.65
N GLU A 431 12.81 -19.76 4.93
CA GLU A 431 12.46 -18.77 5.97
C GLU A 431 13.17 -17.43 5.74
N ALA A 432 14.46 -17.46 5.40
CA ALA A 432 15.21 -16.24 5.16
C ALA A 432 14.67 -15.44 3.97
N TYR A 433 14.28 -16.12 2.90
CA TYR A 433 13.65 -15.49 1.75
C TYR A 433 12.26 -14.97 2.05
N LEU A 434 11.45 -15.72 2.81
CA LEU A 434 10.11 -15.27 3.24
C LEU A 434 10.20 -14.03 4.13
N LYS A 435 11.11 -14.01 5.11
CA LYS A 435 11.35 -12.84 5.95
C LYS A 435 11.76 -11.61 5.12
N LYS A 436 12.61 -11.81 4.11
CA LYS A 436 12.99 -10.73 3.20
C LYS A 436 11.79 -10.25 2.37
N THR A 437 10.94 -11.17 1.91
CA THR A 437 9.71 -10.86 1.18
C THR A 437 8.80 -9.93 1.98
N ILE A 438 8.47 -10.29 3.22
CA ILE A 438 7.57 -9.50 4.07
C ILE A 438 8.21 -8.21 4.57
N ALA A 439 9.52 -8.15 4.74
CA ALA A 439 10.22 -6.92 5.10
C ALA A 439 10.10 -5.86 3.98
N ILE A 440 10.17 -6.29 2.72
CA ILE A 440 10.01 -5.41 1.55
C ILE A 440 8.55 -5.09 1.28
N ASN A 441 7.67 -6.11 1.31
CA ASN A 441 6.22 -5.97 1.13
C ASN A 441 5.43 -6.60 2.28
N PRO A 442 5.23 -5.88 3.37
CA PRO A 442 4.50 -6.38 4.53
C PRO A 442 3.03 -6.71 4.26
N ASN A 443 2.45 -6.16 3.18
CA ASN A 443 1.07 -6.46 2.77
C ASN A 443 0.96 -7.75 1.93
N PHE A 444 2.07 -8.44 1.68
CA PHE A 444 2.08 -9.67 0.91
C PHE A 444 1.65 -10.86 1.77
N GLN A 445 0.36 -11.15 1.78
CA GLN A 445 -0.28 -12.15 2.63
C GLN A 445 0.32 -13.55 2.49
N ASP A 446 0.64 -13.98 1.24
CA ASP A 446 1.22 -15.31 0.98
C ASP A 446 2.52 -15.53 1.78
N GLY A 447 3.34 -14.48 1.91
CA GLY A 447 4.57 -14.54 2.70
C GLY A 447 4.31 -14.84 4.17
N TRP A 448 3.27 -14.23 4.76
CA TRP A 448 2.89 -14.48 6.15
C TRP A 448 2.29 -15.86 6.36
N LEU A 449 1.45 -16.34 5.41
CA LEU A 449 0.89 -17.69 5.46
C LEU A 449 1.98 -18.75 5.36
N ASP A 450 2.97 -18.56 4.47
CA ASP A 450 4.07 -19.50 4.33
C ASP A 450 5.04 -19.45 5.52
N LEU A 451 5.29 -18.29 6.11
CA LEU A 451 6.02 -18.21 7.38
C LEU A 451 5.30 -18.95 8.50
N ALA A 452 3.97 -18.80 8.59
CA ALA A 452 3.19 -19.56 9.56
C ALA A 452 3.33 -21.07 9.32
N ARG A 453 3.30 -21.54 8.08
CA ARG A 453 3.54 -22.94 7.72
C ARG A 453 4.93 -23.42 8.15
N VAL A 454 5.96 -22.62 7.91
CA VAL A 454 7.33 -22.94 8.34
C VAL A 454 7.41 -23.11 9.87
N GLU A 455 6.79 -22.20 10.62
CA GLU A 455 6.79 -22.26 12.08
C GLU A 455 5.93 -23.42 12.62
N ILE A 456 4.81 -23.76 11.98
CA ILE A 456 4.01 -24.97 12.31
C ILE A 456 4.88 -26.22 12.16
N ASN A 457 5.63 -26.34 11.07
CA ASN A 457 6.50 -27.48 10.79
C ASN A 457 7.64 -27.62 11.83
N LYS A 458 8.09 -26.50 12.41
CA LYS A 458 9.08 -26.49 13.52
C LYS A 458 8.45 -26.74 14.89
N GLY A 459 7.11 -26.75 15.01
CA GLY A 459 6.41 -26.80 16.31
C GLY A 459 6.41 -25.48 17.07
N ALA A 460 6.81 -24.38 16.45
CA ALA A 460 6.83 -23.03 17.04
C ALA A 460 5.44 -22.35 16.88
N TYR A 461 4.43 -22.94 17.54
CA TYR A 461 3.03 -22.60 17.35
C TYR A 461 2.66 -21.15 17.72
N ASP A 462 3.37 -20.53 18.66
CA ASP A 462 3.07 -19.15 19.07
C ASP A 462 3.51 -18.16 17.98
N ASN A 463 4.67 -18.38 17.35
CA ASN A 463 5.11 -17.61 16.19
C ASN A 463 4.15 -17.81 15.01
N ALA A 464 3.78 -19.07 14.74
CA ALA A 464 2.84 -19.40 13.68
C ALA A 464 1.49 -18.69 13.86
N LEU A 465 0.95 -18.66 15.10
CA LEU A 465 -0.29 -17.97 15.41
C LEU A 465 -0.18 -16.46 15.19
N SER A 466 0.96 -15.87 15.53
CA SER A 466 1.23 -14.45 15.26
C SER A 466 1.20 -14.16 13.75
N TYR A 467 1.89 -14.95 12.94
CA TYR A 467 1.91 -14.78 11.48
C TYR A 467 0.53 -15.02 10.83
N LEU A 468 -0.21 -16.02 11.31
CA LEU A 468 -1.60 -16.23 10.89
C LEU A 468 -2.50 -15.05 11.24
N GLY A 469 -2.31 -14.45 12.42
CA GLY A 469 -3.04 -13.26 12.83
C GLY A 469 -2.81 -12.10 11.85
N ILE A 470 -1.57 -11.90 11.40
CA ILE A 470 -1.22 -10.88 10.40
C ILE A 470 -1.86 -11.21 9.04
N ALA A 471 -1.73 -12.45 8.58
CA ALA A 471 -2.30 -12.88 7.30
C ALA A 471 -3.83 -12.65 7.28
N LYS A 472 -4.52 -13.00 8.37
CA LYS A 472 -5.96 -12.73 8.52
C LYS A 472 -6.27 -11.24 8.59
N TYR A 473 -5.38 -10.43 9.16
CA TYR A 473 -5.55 -8.99 9.20
C TYR A 473 -5.49 -8.37 7.81
N ILE A 474 -4.62 -8.88 6.93
CA ILE A 474 -4.47 -8.42 5.54
C ILE A 474 -5.71 -8.81 4.72
N ASP A 475 -6.11 -10.09 4.75
CA ASP A 475 -7.34 -10.59 4.10
C ASP A 475 -8.03 -11.61 5.00
N GLU A 476 -9.19 -11.24 5.53
CA GLU A 476 -9.96 -12.11 6.42
C GLU A 476 -10.77 -13.19 5.69
N ASN A 477 -10.94 -13.02 4.36
CA ASN A 477 -11.72 -13.92 3.53
C ASN A 477 -10.85 -15.00 2.86
N ASP A 478 -9.58 -15.10 3.19
CA ASP A 478 -8.71 -16.14 2.66
C ASP A 478 -8.95 -17.46 3.40
N TYR A 479 -9.50 -18.44 2.69
CA TYR A 479 -9.75 -19.79 3.22
C TYR A 479 -8.49 -20.49 3.73
N ARG A 480 -7.29 -20.17 3.19
CA ARG A 480 -6.00 -20.77 3.58
C ARG A 480 -5.63 -20.45 5.03
N TYR A 481 -6.09 -19.33 5.56
CA TYR A 481 -5.94 -19.02 6.97
C TYR A 481 -6.51 -20.16 7.85
N TYR A 482 -7.74 -20.60 7.56
CA TYR A 482 -8.39 -21.67 8.31
C TYR A 482 -7.70 -23.02 8.13
N TYR A 483 -7.17 -23.29 6.95
CA TYR A 483 -6.35 -24.48 6.72
C TYR A 483 -5.10 -24.52 7.59
N TYR A 484 -4.29 -23.45 7.59
CA TYR A 484 -3.08 -23.38 8.40
C TYR A 484 -3.37 -23.32 9.90
N LEU A 485 -4.45 -22.66 10.31
CA LEU A 485 -4.91 -22.70 11.69
C LEU A 485 -5.30 -24.14 12.11
N GLY A 486 -5.98 -24.87 11.25
CA GLY A 486 -6.28 -26.28 11.43
C GLY A 486 -5.02 -27.13 11.63
N LEU A 487 -3.98 -26.93 10.80
CA LEU A 487 -2.68 -27.61 10.96
C LEU A 487 -2.00 -27.29 12.29
N LEU A 488 -2.03 -26.01 12.69
CA LEU A 488 -1.50 -25.56 13.98
C LEU A 488 -2.22 -26.26 15.16
N LEU A 489 -3.55 -26.29 15.13
CA LEU A 489 -4.39 -26.92 16.13
C LEU A 489 -4.15 -28.42 16.21
N LYS A 490 -4.05 -29.09 15.07
CA LYS A 490 -3.68 -30.50 14.96
C LYS A 490 -2.31 -30.76 15.60
N GLY A 491 -1.32 -29.91 15.33
CA GLY A 491 0.00 -30.01 15.94
C GLY A 491 0.00 -29.83 17.46
N LYS A 492 -0.93 -29.04 18.00
CA LYS A 492 -1.15 -28.88 19.45
C LYS A 492 -1.99 -30.01 20.05
N GLY A 493 -2.47 -31.00 19.30
CA GLY A 493 -3.31 -32.08 19.74
C GLY A 493 -4.80 -31.73 19.89
N LEU A 494 -5.23 -30.56 19.43
CA LEU A 494 -6.61 -30.08 19.47
C LEU A 494 -7.37 -30.53 18.22
N THR A 495 -7.62 -31.84 18.13
CA THR A 495 -8.11 -32.49 16.91
C THR A 495 -9.50 -32.02 16.46
N ASP A 496 -10.42 -31.80 17.42
CA ASP A 496 -11.78 -31.37 17.08
C ASP A 496 -11.81 -29.93 16.57
N ASP A 497 -10.98 -29.06 17.15
CA ASP A 497 -10.81 -27.67 16.68
C ASP A 497 -10.13 -27.62 15.30
N ALA A 498 -9.14 -28.47 15.09
CA ALA A 498 -8.50 -28.62 13.79
C ALA A 498 -9.50 -29.03 12.72
N LYS A 499 -10.34 -30.04 13.00
CA LYS A 499 -11.39 -30.52 12.08
C LYS A 499 -12.36 -29.39 11.72
N ARG A 500 -12.87 -28.64 12.71
CA ARG A 500 -13.76 -27.48 12.46
C ARG A 500 -13.12 -26.43 11.54
N ASN A 501 -11.83 -26.18 11.70
CA ASN A 501 -11.14 -25.21 10.84
C ASN A 501 -10.92 -25.74 9.42
N PHE A 502 -10.63 -27.03 9.22
CA PHE A 502 -10.59 -27.62 7.89
C PHE A 502 -11.97 -27.61 7.20
N GLU A 503 -13.04 -27.88 7.94
CA GLU A 503 -14.41 -27.76 7.45
C GLU A 503 -14.75 -26.32 7.06
N THR A 504 -14.35 -25.32 7.86
CA THR A 504 -14.52 -23.90 7.52
C THR A 504 -13.76 -23.53 6.25
N CYS A 505 -12.53 -24.01 6.09
CA CYS A 505 -11.75 -23.84 4.86
C CYS A 505 -12.51 -24.37 3.64
N LEU A 506 -13.08 -25.58 3.72
CA LEU A 506 -13.85 -26.21 2.63
C LEU A 506 -15.20 -25.54 2.38
N ASN A 507 -15.85 -24.98 3.40
CA ASN A 507 -17.05 -24.17 3.21
C ASN A 507 -16.78 -22.91 2.36
N MET A 508 -15.57 -22.34 2.46
CA MET A 508 -15.14 -21.18 1.68
C MET A 508 -14.59 -21.59 0.30
N ASN A 509 -13.87 -22.70 0.24
CA ASN A 509 -13.34 -23.26 -1.02
C ASN A 509 -13.48 -24.79 -1.03
N PRO A 510 -14.59 -25.32 -1.58
CA PRO A 510 -14.89 -26.75 -1.59
C PRO A 510 -13.86 -27.62 -2.34
N ASP A 511 -13.08 -27.02 -3.24
CA ASP A 511 -12.12 -27.73 -4.09
C ASP A 511 -10.68 -27.73 -3.52
N TYR A 512 -10.51 -27.28 -2.27
CA TYR A 512 -9.17 -27.20 -1.68
C TYR A 512 -8.68 -28.57 -1.18
N GLU A 513 -7.98 -29.29 -2.07
CA GLU A 513 -7.48 -30.64 -1.85
C GLU A 513 -6.66 -30.85 -0.55
N PRO A 514 -5.80 -29.89 -0.09
CA PRO A 514 -5.08 -30.08 1.16
C PRO A 514 -6.00 -30.26 2.37
N ALA A 515 -7.10 -29.51 2.46
CA ALA A 515 -8.05 -29.64 3.58
C ALA A 515 -8.89 -30.93 3.49
N LYS A 516 -9.26 -31.38 2.27
CA LYS A 516 -9.93 -32.68 2.05
C LYS A 516 -9.07 -33.83 2.56
N LYS A 517 -7.77 -33.82 2.25
CA LYS A 517 -6.83 -34.85 2.72
C LYS A 517 -6.78 -34.92 4.25
N GLU A 518 -6.81 -33.79 4.93
CA GLU A 518 -6.80 -33.72 6.39
C GLU A 518 -8.09 -34.33 7.01
N LEU A 519 -9.21 -34.15 6.33
CA LEU A 519 -10.52 -34.70 6.75
C LEU A 519 -10.77 -36.12 6.21
N LYS A 520 -9.89 -36.64 5.34
CA LYS A 520 -10.02 -37.96 4.69
C LYS A 520 -11.30 -38.09 3.84
N ILE A 521 -11.68 -37.05 3.12
CA ILE A 521 -12.82 -36.97 2.20
C ILE A 521 -12.38 -36.63 0.77
#